data_d14e9f579572a8c62ac7b8107472db18
#
_entry.id   d14e9f579572a8c62ac7b8107472db18
#
_cell.length_a   1.000
_cell.length_b   1.000
_cell.length_c   1.000
_cell.angle_alpha   90.00
_cell.angle_beta   90.00
_cell.angle_gamma   90.00
#
_symmetry.space_group_name_H-M   'P 1'
#
loop_
_entity.id
_entity.type
_entity.pdbx_description
1 polymer ?
#
loop_
_entity_poly.entity_id
_entity_poly.type
_entity_poly.pdbx_seq_one_letter_code
_entity_poly.pdbx_strand_id
1 'polypeptide(L)'
;SLILCAAMPAIPAAAAETADEEAPARLGPAAYWGTVTWMDEDTFLLDSGKEDGLGDAVVVHVGDAPYLDAVTGNTLNLETLEDGDAVYAWVGPAMALSLPPQSTASLIVGNIPADYAVPQYYEITSSTVTEESAVLHVAGSNDTITVPASAKLTPYLTKNIVTLADLRPGARILVWSDSKGTPEKVLVFAYGYRGYISVAEDG
;
A
#
# COMPACT_ATOMS: atom_id res chain seq x y z
N SER A 1 -67.92 -15.95 -43.66
CA SER A 1 -66.87 -16.46 -42.75
C SER A 1 -65.71 -15.45 -42.65
N LEU A 2 -65.72 -14.71 -41.55
CA LEU A 2 -64.67 -13.74 -41.27
C LEU A 2 -63.59 -14.44 -40.40
N ILE A 3 -62.36 -14.50 -40.88
CA ILE A 3 -61.21 -14.99 -40.12
C ILE A 3 -60.54 -13.77 -39.50
N LEU A 4 -60.66 -13.66 -38.17
CA LEU A 4 -60.01 -12.63 -37.38
C LEU A 4 -58.59 -13.11 -37.01
N CYS A 5 -57.55 -12.54 -37.65
CA CYS A 5 -56.18 -12.73 -37.26
C CYS A 5 -55.86 -11.78 -36.09
N ALA A 6 -55.69 -12.32 -34.90
CA ALA A 6 -55.19 -11.59 -33.74
C ALA A 6 -53.67 -11.51 -33.81
N ALA A 7 -53.11 -10.32 -34.02
CA ALA A 7 -51.69 -10.06 -33.89
C ALA A 7 -51.32 -9.95 -32.40
N MET A 8 -50.44 -10.81 -31.92
CA MET A 8 -49.81 -10.69 -30.60
C MET A 8 -48.69 -9.64 -30.66
N PRO A 9 -48.64 -8.68 -29.73
CA PRO A 9 -47.47 -7.81 -29.64
C PRO A 9 -46.26 -8.57 -29.05
N ALA A 10 -45.14 -8.49 -29.75
CA ALA A 10 -43.86 -8.99 -29.25
C ALA A 10 -43.40 -8.11 -28.06
N ILE A 11 -43.16 -8.75 -26.94
CA ILE A 11 -42.52 -8.14 -25.76
C ILE A 11 -41.04 -8.01 -26.08
N PRO A 12 -40.41 -6.80 -26.02
CA PRO A 12 -38.98 -6.69 -26.14
C PRO A 12 -38.35 -7.34 -24.90
N ALA A 13 -37.45 -8.28 -25.13
CA ALA A 13 -36.58 -8.84 -24.09
C ALA A 13 -35.75 -7.68 -23.53
N ALA A 14 -35.97 -7.32 -22.28
CA ALA A 14 -35.10 -6.44 -21.53
C ALA A 14 -33.74 -7.12 -21.45
N ALA A 15 -32.74 -6.48 -22.05
CA ALA A 15 -31.35 -6.84 -21.82
C ALA A 15 -31.10 -6.69 -20.31
N ALA A 16 -30.77 -7.82 -19.66
CA ALA A 16 -30.26 -7.78 -18.30
C ALA A 16 -28.94 -7.02 -18.35
N GLU A 17 -28.96 -5.79 -17.86
CA GLU A 17 -27.71 -5.13 -17.46
C GLU A 17 -27.08 -6.04 -16.40
N THR A 18 -26.02 -6.74 -16.78
CA THR A 18 -25.09 -7.34 -15.84
C THR A 18 -24.49 -6.17 -15.09
N ALA A 19 -24.98 -5.92 -13.88
CA ALA A 19 -24.26 -5.09 -12.93
C ALA A 19 -22.86 -5.69 -12.83
N ASP A 20 -21.88 -4.91 -13.27
CA ASP A 20 -20.46 -5.21 -13.08
C ASP A 20 -20.30 -5.26 -11.56
N GLU A 21 -20.25 -6.47 -11.01
CA GLU A 21 -20.04 -6.70 -9.60
C GLU A 21 -18.57 -6.33 -9.34
N GLU A 22 -18.36 -5.03 -9.02
CA GLU A 22 -17.05 -4.47 -8.72
C GLU A 22 -16.43 -5.33 -7.63
N ALA A 23 -15.35 -6.04 -7.96
CA ALA A 23 -14.65 -6.89 -7.01
C ALA A 23 -14.33 -6.08 -5.75
N PRO A 24 -14.53 -6.64 -4.55
CA PRO A 24 -14.35 -5.88 -3.32
C PRO A 24 -12.96 -5.26 -3.29
N ALA A 25 -12.91 -3.95 -3.03
CA ALA A 25 -11.66 -3.19 -3.00
C ALA A 25 -10.67 -3.87 -2.05
N ARG A 26 -9.48 -4.21 -2.56
CA ARG A 26 -8.44 -4.86 -1.77
C ARG A 26 -7.99 -3.92 -0.68
N LEU A 27 -8.06 -4.36 0.58
CA LEU A 27 -7.58 -3.57 1.71
C LEU A 27 -6.08 -3.35 1.59
N GLY A 28 -5.66 -2.09 1.72
CA GLY A 28 -4.25 -1.70 1.72
C GLY A 28 -3.63 -1.66 3.12
N PRO A 29 -2.31 -1.43 3.17
CA PRO A 29 -1.63 -1.19 4.44
C PRO A 29 -2.19 0.07 5.11
N ALA A 30 -2.43 -0.01 6.42
CA ALA A 30 -2.87 1.11 7.22
C ALA A 30 -1.68 1.84 7.83
N ALA A 31 -1.66 3.17 7.76
CA ALA A 31 -0.62 4.01 8.35
C ALA A 31 -1.00 4.44 9.77
N TYR A 32 -0.09 4.25 10.70
CA TYR A 32 -0.16 4.76 12.06
C TYR A 32 1.04 5.65 12.35
N TRP A 33 0.82 6.73 13.08
CA TRP A 33 1.87 7.62 13.55
C TRP A 33 1.82 7.72 15.05
N GLY A 34 2.97 7.81 15.68
CA GLY A 34 3.05 8.01 17.11
C GLY A 34 4.46 7.90 17.66
N THR A 35 4.55 7.87 18.97
CA THR A 35 5.78 7.59 19.71
C THR A 35 5.86 6.11 20.05
N VAL A 36 7.09 5.59 19.94
CA VAL A 36 7.43 4.19 20.21
C VAL A 36 7.57 3.97 21.72
N THR A 37 7.02 2.87 22.19
CA THR A 37 7.34 2.27 23.51
C THR A 37 7.55 0.78 23.31
N TRP A 38 8.79 0.33 23.44
CA TRP A 38 9.14 -1.09 23.28
C TRP A 38 8.49 -1.95 24.38
N MET A 39 7.86 -3.03 23.97
CA MET A 39 7.24 -4.02 24.86
C MET A 39 8.14 -5.24 25.02
N ASP A 40 8.84 -5.62 23.96
CA ASP A 40 9.83 -6.69 23.88
C ASP A 40 10.80 -6.44 22.72
N GLU A 41 11.61 -7.44 22.32
CA GLU A 41 12.69 -7.28 21.32
C GLU A 41 12.19 -7.01 19.89
N ASP A 42 10.94 -7.38 19.58
CA ASP A 42 10.35 -7.27 18.24
C ASP A 42 8.95 -6.64 18.21
N THR A 43 8.49 -6.10 19.34
CA THR A 43 7.13 -5.55 19.47
C THR A 43 7.16 -4.23 20.22
N PHE A 44 6.51 -3.21 19.67
CA PHE A 44 6.33 -1.95 20.35
C PHE A 44 4.89 -1.45 20.28
N LEU A 45 4.50 -0.67 21.28
CA LEU A 45 3.31 0.15 21.26
C LEU A 45 3.62 1.45 20.48
N LEU A 46 2.78 1.79 19.52
CA LEU A 46 2.80 3.05 18.81
C LEU A 46 1.60 3.87 19.26
N ASP A 47 1.84 5.03 19.88
CA ASP A 47 0.79 5.86 20.46
C ASP A 47 0.86 7.28 19.89
N SER A 48 -0.23 7.75 19.30
CA SER A 48 -0.32 9.10 18.74
C SER A 48 -0.40 10.21 19.80
N GLY A 49 -0.62 9.85 21.05
CA GLY A 49 -0.78 10.80 22.16
C GLY A 49 -2.08 11.61 22.13
N LYS A 50 -3.04 11.23 21.29
CA LYS A 50 -4.36 11.86 21.29
C LYS A 50 -5.20 11.28 22.41
N GLU A 51 -5.79 12.15 23.23
CA GLU A 51 -6.59 11.76 24.40
C GLU A 51 -8.02 11.29 24.04
N ASP A 52 -8.37 11.20 22.78
CA ASP A 52 -9.75 10.99 22.30
C ASP A 52 -10.23 9.53 22.38
N GLY A 53 -9.50 8.64 23.03
CA GLY A 53 -9.97 7.29 23.34
C GLY A 53 -9.29 6.17 22.57
N LEU A 54 -9.72 4.99 22.78
CA LEU A 54 -9.27 3.63 22.44
C LEU A 54 -8.83 3.33 20.95
N GLY A 55 -8.65 4.34 20.09
CA GLY A 55 -8.39 4.16 18.67
C GLY A 55 -7.02 4.60 18.17
N ASP A 56 -6.22 5.27 18.99
CA ASP A 56 -5.00 5.95 18.54
C ASP A 56 -3.69 5.20 18.85
N ALA A 57 -3.77 4.08 19.54
CA ALA A 57 -2.63 3.22 19.83
C ALA A 57 -2.75 1.88 19.10
N VAL A 58 -1.63 1.37 18.63
CA VAL A 58 -1.52 0.07 17.98
C VAL A 58 -0.28 -0.66 18.47
N VAL A 59 -0.39 -1.95 18.72
CA VAL A 59 0.75 -2.83 18.98
C VAL A 59 1.30 -3.30 17.63
N VAL A 60 2.55 -2.97 17.37
CA VAL A 60 3.24 -3.25 16.12
C VAL A 60 4.26 -4.36 16.34
N HIS A 61 4.05 -5.48 15.67
CA HIS A 61 5.06 -6.53 15.54
C HIS A 61 5.96 -6.18 14.37
N VAL A 62 7.25 -5.98 14.62
CA VAL A 62 8.18 -5.50 13.61
C VAL A 62 8.42 -6.54 12.52
N GLY A 63 8.65 -7.81 12.88
CA GLY A 63 8.93 -8.87 11.92
C GLY A 63 10.11 -8.52 11.01
N ASP A 64 9.92 -8.72 9.71
CA ASP A 64 10.93 -8.41 8.68
C ASP A 64 10.73 -7.02 8.05
N ALA A 65 9.97 -6.13 8.67
CA ALA A 65 9.68 -4.81 8.12
C ALA A 65 10.96 -3.98 8.02
N PRO A 66 11.19 -3.31 6.86
CA PRO A 66 12.29 -2.36 6.76
C PRO A 66 12.03 -1.15 7.63
N TYR A 67 13.10 -0.62 8.24
CA TYR A 67 13.11 0.66 8.95
C TYR A 67 13.90 1.67 8.12
N LEU A 68 13.25 2.73 7.65
CA LEU A 68 13.80 3.67 6.70
C LEU A 68 13.78 5.11 7.22
N ASP A 69 14.77 5.87 6.77
CA ASP A 69 14.85 7.32 6.95
C ASP A 69 13.81 8.03 6.07
N ALA A 70 13.01 8.92 6.67
CA ALA A 70 11.92 9.61 5.99
C ALA A 70 12.36 10.48 4.81
N VAL A 71 13.54 11.07 4.88
CA VAL A 71 14.04 12.01 3.87
C VAL A 71 14.76 11.28 2.75
N THR A 72 15.68 10.40 3.12
CA THR A 72 16.58 9.74 2.18
C THR A 72 16.02 8.44 1.61
N GLY A 73 15.20 7.73 2.40
CA GLY A 73 14.75 6.36 2.10
C GLY A 73 15.83 5.31 2.36
N ASN A 74 16.94 5.69 3.00
CA ASN A 74 17.99 4.74 3.36
C ASN A 74 17.55 3.87 4.53
N THR A 75 18.06 2.64 4.56
CA THR A 75 17.81 1.72 5.67
C THR A 75 18.45 2.24 6.93
N LEU A 76 17.70 2.26 8.01
CA LEU A 76 18.15 2.50 9.37
C LEU A 76 18.33 1.18 10.12
N ASN A 77 19.17 1.19 11.15
CA ASN A 77 19.27 0.05 12.05
C ASN A 77 18.13 0.10 13.07
N LEU A 78 17.33 -0.97 13.16
CA LEU A 78 16.23 -1.06 14.10
C LEU A 78 16.66 -0.90 15.57
N GLU A 79 17.87 -1.33 15.89
CA GLU A 79 18.46 -1.16 17.23
C GLU A 79 18.64 0.30 17.65
N THR A 80 18.61 1.22 16.69
CA THR A 80 18.66 2.67 16.97
C THR A 80 17.29 3.30 17.22
N LEU A 81 16.22 2.53 17.09
CA LEU A 81 14.86 2.99 17.41
C LEU A 81 14.62 2.85 18.91
N GLU A 82 14.51 3.97 19.61
CA GLU A 82 14.40 4.03 21.06
C GLU A 82 12.98 4.42 21.51
N ASP A 83 12.69 4.17 22.78
CA ASP A 83 11.47 4.66 23.41
C ASP A 83 11.38 6.20 23.32
N GLY A 84 10.22 6.69 22.88
CA GLY A 84 9.99 8.12 22.68
C GLY A 84 10.26 8.62 21.27
N ASP A 85 10.89 7.80 20.42
CA ASP A 85 11.06 8.15 19.00
C ASP A 85 9.71 8.19 18.28
N ALA A 86 9.55 9.17 17.38
CA ALA A 86 8.36 9.31 16.56
C ALA A 86 8.56 8.63 15.21
N VAL A 87 7.63 7.75 14.85
CA VAL A 87 7.66 7.02 13.57
C VAL A 87 6.29 6.96 12.91
N TYR A 88 6.29 6.70 11.61
CA TYR A 88 5.16 6.13 10.90
C TYR A 88 5.38 4.62 10.73
N ALA A 89 4.36 3.83 10.99
CA ALA A 89 4.34 2.41 10.70
C ALA A 89 3.17 2.10 9.77
N TRP A 90 3.44 1.47 8.64
CA TRP A 90 2.40 0.86 7.81
C TRP A 90 2.29 -0.59 8.21
N VAL A 91 1.09 -0.96 8.64
CA VAL A 91 0.77 -2.33 9.07
C VAL A 91 -0.13 -3.01 8.05
N GLY A 92 -0.12 -4.34 8.03
CA GLY A 92 -0.99 -5.12 7.18
C GLY A 92 -2.47 -4.90 7.51
N PRO A 93 -3.39 -5.23 6.57
CA PRO A 93 -4.83 -5.05 6.77
C PRO A 93 -5.41 -6.01 7.83
N ALA A 94 -4.70 -7.09 8.15
CA ALA A 94 -5.11 -8.02 9.20
C ALA A 94 -4.73 -7.46 10.57
N MET A 95 -5.73 -7.17 11.39
CA MET A 95 -5.55 -6.70 12.76
C MET A 95 -6.21 -7.67 13.73
N ALA A 96 -5.50 -7.99 14.82
CA ALA A 96 -6.12 -8.68 15.93
C ALA A 96 -7.08 -7.74 16.66
N LEU A 97 -8.29 -8.24 16.97
CA LEU A 97 -9.32 -7.52 17.72
C LEU A 97 -9.00 -7.54 19.22
N SER A 98 -7.89 -6.91 19.58
CA SER A 98 -7.46 -6.67 20.96
C SER A 98 -7.55 -5.19 21.31
N LEU A 99 -7.34 -4.82 22.55
CA LEU A 99 -7.26 -3.44 23.01
C LEU A 99 -5.92 -3.23 23.72
N PRO A 100 -4.99 -2.49 23.11
CA PRO A 100 -5.02 -1.93 21.76
C PRO A 100 -4.96 -2.99 20.66
N PRO A 101 -5.39 -2.66 19.42
CA PRO A 101 -5.30 -3.59 18.29
C PRO A 101 -3.85 -3.91 17.95
N GLN A 102 -3.61 -5.06 17.33
CA GLN A 102 -2.27 -5.55 16.99
C GLN A 102 -2.18 -5.89 15.52
N SER A 103 -1.05 -5.58 14.91
CA SER A 103 -0.75 -5.96 13.54
C SER A 103 0.76 -6.05 13.31
N THR A 104 1.14 -6.66 12.18
CA THR A 104 2.55 -6.75 11.76
C THR A 104 2.90 -5.61 10.83
N ALA A 105 4.04 -4.97 11.06
CA ALA A 105 4.54 -3.91 10.20
C ALA A 105 4.90 -4.43 8.81
N SER A 106 4.59 -3.61 7.81
CA SER A 106 5.09 -3.77 6.44
C SER A 106 6.26 -2.82 6.17
N LEU A 107 6.26 -1.68 6.85
CA LEU A 107 7.29 -0.63 6.75
C LEU A 107 7.25 0.24 7.99
N ILE A 108 8.42 0.67 8.46
CA ILE A 108 8.60 1.67 9.51
C ILE A 108 9.44 2.81 8.92
N VAL A 109 9.02 4.06 9.15
CA VAL A 109 9.72 5.26 8.70
C VAL A 109 9.98 6.16 9.90
N GLY A 110 11.24 6.51 10.13
CA GLY A 110 11.68 7.37 11.21
C GLY A 110 12.56 8.53 10.74
N ASN A 111 13.23 9.19 11.67
CA ASN A 111 14.03 10.39 11.42
C ASN A 111 13.22 11.48 10.68
N ILE A 112 12.00 11.72 11.14
CA ILE A 112 11.06 12.62 10.48
C ILE A 112 11.34 14.04 10.96
N PRO A 113 11.83 14.93 10.08
CA PRO A 113 12.01 16.34 10.45
C PRO A 113 10.68 17.02 10.79
N ALA A 114 10.70 18.06 11.63
CA ALA A 114 9.52 18.86 11.90
C ALA A 114 8.93 19.42 10.58
N ASP A 115 7.61 19.38 10.47
CA ASP A 115 6.85 19.86 9.29
C ASP A 115 7.21 19.17 7.96
N TYR A 116 7.84 18.00 8.02
CA TYR A 116 8.21 17.23 6.83
C TYR A 116 7.02 16.41 6.32
N ALA A 117 6.74 16.52 5.00
CA ALA A 117 5.75 15.68 4.35
C ALA A 117 6.29 14.25 4.22
N VAL A 118 5.78 13.35 5.05
CA VAL A 118 6.21 11.96 5.08
C VAL A 118 5.87 11.26 3.77
N PRO A 119 6.81 10.47 3.20
CA PRO A 119 6.50 9.68 2.01
C PRO A 119 5.37 8.70 2.28
N GLN A 120 4.63 8.34 1.26
CA GLN A 120 3.48 7.45 1.34
C GLN A 120 3.82 6.06 0.81
N TYR A 121 3.39 5.04 1.53
CA TYR A 121 3.62 3.63 1.18
C TYR A 121 2.36 3.03 0.56
N TYR A 122 2.54 2.36 -0.57
CA TYR A 122 1.44 1.77 -1.34
C TYR A 122 1.76 0.36 -1.83
N GLU A 123 0.72 -0.45 -1.98
CA GLU A 123 0.73 -1.69 -2.73
C GLU A 123 -0.04 -1.47 -4.05
N ILE A 124 0.60 -1.72 -5.19
CA ILE A 124 0.00 -1.52 -6.51
C ILE A 124 -0.95 -2.69 -6.81
N THR A 125 -2.19 -2.38 -7.17
CA THR A 125 -3.20 -3.37 -7.58
C THR A 125 -3.33 -3.48 -9.08
N SER A 126 -3.19 -2.37 -9.81
CA SER A 126 -3.08 -2.35 -11.27
C SER A 126 -2.26 -1.16 -11.73
N SER A 127 -1.72 -1.23 -12.95
CA SER A 127 -0.93 -0.15 -13.53
C SER A 127 -1.11 -0.08 -15.03
N THR A 128 -1.08 1.15 -15.56
CA THR A 128 -0.97 1.43 -16.99
C THR A 128 0.28 2.24 -17.20
N VAL A 129 1.24 1.68 -17.93
CA VAL A 129 2.58 2.27 -18.14
C VAL A 129 2.70 2.74 -19.59
N THR A 130 3.16 3.98 -19.75
CA THR A 130 3.54 4.60 -21.03
C THR A 130 5.01 5.03 -20.98
N GLU A 131 5.52 5.63 -22.04
CA GLU A 131 6.86 6.22 -22.04
C GLU A 131 6.95 7.47 -21.15
N GLU A 132 5.84 8.15 -20.92
CA GLU A 132 5.79 9.42 -20.19
C GLU A 132 5.43 9.26 -18.70
N SER A 133 4.66 8.22 -18.36
CA SER A 133 4.18 8.01 -16.98
C SER A 133 3.69 6.60 -16.72
N ALA A 134 3.53 6.29 -15.43
CA ALA A 134 2.78 5.14 -14.97
C ALA A 134 1.58 5.63 -14.14
N VAL A 135 0.37 5.22 -14.52
CA VAL A 135 -0.86 5.44 -13.75
C VAL A 135 -1.12 4.19 -12.92
N LEU A 136 -1.16 4.35 -11.60
CA LEU A 136 -1.23 3.27 -10.64
C LEU A 136 -2.54 3.32 -9.89
N HIS A 137 -3.21 2.18 -9.75
CA HIS A 137 -4.22 1.94 -8.73
C HIS A 137 -3.55 1.24 -7.54
N VAL A 138 -3.95 1.61 -6.33
CA VAL A 138 -3.33 1.11 -5.11
C VAL A 138 -4.36 0.49 -4.17
N ALA A 139 -3.94 -0.46 -3.38
CA ALA A 139 -4.81 -1.10 -2.40
C ALA A 139 -5.27 -0.10 -1.33
N GLY A 140 -6.54 -0.16 -0.97
CA GLY A 140 -7.14 0.68 0.06
C GLY A 140 -7.53 2.10 -0.39
N SER A 141 -7.38 2.43 -1.69
CA SER A 141 -7.81 3.72 -2.24
C SER A 141 -8.48 3.54 -3.59
N ASN A 142 -9.45 4.40 -3.88
CA ASN A 142 -10.05 4.53 -5.20
C ASN A 142 -9.32 5.57 -6.07
N ASP A 143 -8.38 6.31 -5.50
CA ASP A 143 -7.59 7.30 -6.22
C ASP A 143 -6.47 6.65 -7.01
N THR A 144 -6.05 7.33 -8.07
CA THR A 144 -4.91 6.93 -8.88
C THR A 144 -3.69 7.78 -8.56
N ILE A 145 -2.51 7.16 -8.65
CA ILE A 145 -1.23 7.84 -8.52
C ILE A 145 -0.57 7.85 -9.89
N THR A 146 -0.25 9.02 -10.40
CA THR A 146 0.48 9.16 -11.67
C THR A 146 1.94 9.46 -11.39
N VAL A 147 2.82 8.50 -11.69
CA VAL A 147 4.27 8.64 -11.55
C VAL A 147 4.83 9.08 -12.91
N PRO A 148 5.35 10.32 -13.05
CA PRO A 148 5.92 10.79 -14.30
C PRO A 148 7.27 10.12 -14.58
N ALA A 149 7.66 10.04 -15.85
CA ALA A 149 8.97 9.50 -16.26
C ALA A 149 10.16 10.31 -15.69
N SER A 150 9.92 11.55 -15.28
CA SER A 150 10.90 12.41 -14.63
C SER A 150 11.15 12.06 -13.16
N ALA A 151 10.28 11.24 -12.53
CA ALA A 151 10.46 10.81 -11.16
C ALA A 151 11.70 9.92 -11.02
N LYS A 152 12.43 10.10 -9.92
CA LYS A 152 13.60 9.27 -9.62
C LYS A 152 13.15 7.93 -9.06
N LEU A 153 13.30 6.86 -9.84
CA LEU A 153 13.04 5.49 -9.40
C LEU A 153 14.30 4.88 -8.78
N THR A 154 14.17 4.30 -7.61
CA THR A 154 15.28 3.69 -6.88
C THR A 154 14.85 2.31 -6.38
N PRO A 155 15.67 1.26 -6.55
CA PRO A 155 15.39 -0.05 -6.00
C PRO A 155 15.74 -0.10 -4.51
N TYR A 156 14.96 -0.87 -3.72
CA TYR A 156 15.29 -1.21 -2.36
C TYR A 156 16.19 -2.45 -2.31
N LEU A 157 17.36 -2.35 -1.69
CA LEU A 157 18.34 -3.42 -1.45
C LEU A 157 18.80 -4.23 -2.69
N THR A 158 18.59 -3.72 -3.89
CA THR A 158 19.08 -4.36 -5.12
C THR A 158 19.94 -3.41 -5.93
N LYS A 159 20.80 -3.96 -6.81
CA LYS A 159 21.59 -3.17 -7.76
C LYS A 159 20.93 -3.08 -9.14
N ASN A 160 19.75 -3.64 -9.30
CA ASN A 160 19.03 -3.62 -10.56
C ASN A 160 18.52 -2.21 -10.86
N ILE A 161 18.56 -1.83 -12.13
CA ILE A 161 17.91 -0.62 -12.60
C ILE A 161 16.40 -0.83 -12.54
N VAL A 162 15.70 0.13 -11.94
CA VAL A 162 14.24 0.13 -11.86
C VAL A 162 13.70 1.17 -12.83
N THR A 163 12.66 0.80 -13.57
CA THR A 163 11.98 1.63 -14.56
C THR A 163 10.48 1.73 -14.24
N LEU A 164 9.74 2.55 -14.98
CA LEU A 164 8.28 2.61 -14.85
C LEU A 164 7.61 1.24 -15.04
N ALA A 165 8.20 0.35 -15.85
CA ALA A 165 7.69 -1.00 -16.09
C ALA A 165 7.73 -1.91 -14.84
N ASP A 166 8.53 -1.54 -13.84
CA ASP A 166 8.60 -2.27 -12.57
C ASP A 166 7.48 -1.85 -11.59
N LEU A 167 6.76 -0.77 -11.91
CA LEU A 167 5.57 -0.32 -11.18
C LEU A 167 4.35 -1.13 -11.61
N ARG A 168 4.32 -2.39 -11.26
CA ARG A 168 3.34 -3.40 -11.70
C ARG A 168 2.54 -3.98 -10.53
N PRO A 169 1.40 -4.63 -10.78
CA PRO A 169 0.56 -5.22 -9.73
C PRO A 169 1.37 -6.11 -8.78
N GLY A 170 1.14 -5.95 -7.47
CA GLY A 170 1.85 -6.64 -6.40
C GLY A 170 3.15 -5.96 -5.95
N ALA A 171 3.68 -4.99 -6.70
CA ALA A 171 4.82 -4.20 -6.24
C ALA A 171 4.40 -3.28 -5.08
N ARG A 172 5.34 -3.06 -4.16
CA ARG A 172 5.21 -2.11 -3.06
C ARG A 172 6.15 -0.94 -3.32
N ILE A 173 5.68 0.25 -3.05
CA ILE A 173 6.42 1.48 -3.32
C ILE A 173 6.31 2.46 -2.15
N LEU A 174 7.36 3.24 -1.96
CA LEU A 174 7.37 4.41 -1.08
C LEU A 174 7.57 5.64 -1.95
N VAL A 175 6.64 6.59 -1.86
CA VAL A 175 6.53 7.72 -2.78
C VAL A 175 6.76 9.04 -2.05
N TRP A 176 7.74 9.82 -2.49
CA TRP A 176 7.92 11.21 -2.12
C TRP A 176 7.30 12.09 -3.19
N SER A 177 6.44 13.01 -2.80
CA SER A 177 5.75 13.94 -3.69
C SER A 177 6.12 15.38 -3.38
N ASP A 178 6.04 16.23 -4.39
CA ASP A 178 6.18 17.66 -4.23
C ASP A 178 4.98 18.28 -3.48
N SER A 179 5.00 19.59 -3.29
CA SER A 179 3.93 20.34 -2.63
C SER A 179 2.59 20.30 -3.37
N LYS A 180 2.56 19.87 -4.62
CA LYS A 180 1.36 19.69 -5.44
C LYS A 180 0.85 18.25 -5.44
N GLY A 181 1.56 17.34 -4.76
CA GLY A 181 1.25 15.92 -4.72
C GLY A 181 1.79 15.11 -5.92
N THR A 182 2.67 15.70 -6.75
CA THR A 182 3.30 15.00 -7.87
C THR A 182 4.46 14.14 -7.37
N PRO A 183 4.51 12.85 -7.67
CA PRO A 183 5.62 11.99 -7.32
C PRO A 183 6.94 12.47 -7.93
N GLU A 184 7.96 12.71 -7.10
CA GLU A 184 9.31 13.10 -7.51
C GLU A 184 10.32 11.98 -7.34
N LYS A 185 10.12 11.14 -6.33
CA LYS A 185 10.98 10.01 -6.02
C LYS A 185 10.14 8.82 -5.59
N VAL A 186 10.49 7.65 -6.09
CA VAL A 186 9.82 6.39 -5.75
C VAL A 186 10.86 5.34 -5.41
N LEU A 187 10.77 4.77 -4.22
CA LEU A 187 11.51 3.61 -3.81
C LEU A 187 10.66 2.38 -4.11
N VAL A 188 11.19 1.47 -4.93
CA VAL A 188 10.49 0.25 -5.35
C VAL A 188 11.04 -0.91 -4.55
N PHE A 189 10.18 -1.52 -3.72
CA PHE A 189 10.53 -2.73 -2.99
C PHE A 189 10.47 -3.92 -3.96
N ALA A 190 11.51 -4.74 -3.94
CA ALA A 190 11.49 -5.99 -4.66
C ALA A 190 10.24 -6.76 -4.23
N TYR A 191 9.59 -7.44 -5.21
CA TYR A 191 8.46 -8.32 -4.91
C TYR A 191 8.83 -9.15 -3.71
N GLY A 192 8.02 -9.12 -2.67
CA GLY A 192 8.16 -10.06 -1.60
C GLY A 192 8.10 -11.45 -2.22
N TYR A 193 9.21 -12.13 -2.23
CA TYR A 193 9.32 -13.52 -2.62
C TYR A 193 8.52 -14.31 -1.58
N ARG A 194 7.21 -14.28 -1.68
CA ARG A 194 6.41 -15.40 -1.21
C ARG A 194 6.65 -16.47 -2.24
N GLY A 195 7.64 -17.33 -1.94
CA GLY A 195 8.10 -18.35 -2.84
C GLY A 195 6.95 -19.13 -3.43
N TYR A 196 6.63 -18.84 -4.68
CA TYR A 196 6.14 -19.85 -5.57
C TYR A 196 7.39 -20.62 -5.99
N ILE A 197 7.71 -21.65 -5.25
CA ILE A 197 8.51 -22.73 -5.78
C ILE A 197 7.64 -23.34 -6.87
N SER A 198 7.86 -22.97 -8.11
CA SER A 198 7.40 -23.78 -9.23
C SER A 198 8.21 -25.06 -9.15
N VAL A 199 7.60 -26.11 -8.63
CA VAL A 199 8.09 -27.45 -8.82
C VAL A 199 7.99 -27.68 -10.32
N ALA A 200 9.13 -27.65 -11.03
CA ALA A 200 9.22 -28.18 -12.36
C ALA A 200 8.96 -29.68 -12.21
N GLU A 201 7.83 -30.15 -12.67
CA GLU A 201 7.62 -31.58 -12.91
C GLU A 201 8.50 -31.93 -14.10
N ASP A 202 9.64 -32.57 -13.80
CA ASP A 202 10.39 -33.34 -14.78
C ASP A 202 9.54 -34.55 -15.11
N GLY A 203 9.00 -34.55 -16.34
CA GLY A 203 8.37 -35.71 -16.99
C GLY A 203 9.38 -36.57 -17.73
#